data_cd7b12302803c0de33c1f808142c1148
#
_entry.id   cd7b12302803c0de33c1f808142c1148
#
_cell.length_a   1.000
_cell.length_b   1.000
_cell.length_c   1.000
_cell.angle_alpha   90.00
_cell.angle_beta   90.00
_cell.angle_gamma   90.00
#
_symmetry.space_group_name_H-M   'P 1'
#
loop_
_entity.id
_entity.type
_entity.pdbx_description
1 polymer ?
#
loop_
_entity_poly.entity_id
_entity_poly.type
_entity_poly.pdbx_seq_one_letter_code
_entity_poly.pdbx_strand_id
1 'polypeptide(L)'
;MARILVVGAGVSGCAAALTLTTGSFEVILIDKADNIGGRVRSYGCKAVDRCQNCGVCLTAGLWDKVLKHPCIQVLTGSDILDVWGKPGNFSVSISKDRSEQTFDNIYKIIISTGFDSRPDVFPAHLHISNTDGLMTGSALEELLLKRTRTELFEKAPKSVAFIQCLGSRDKNEGGLYCARVCCSYSTRAAKLIRSYYPECEIVFFYMELQNVESGNYYAGLQELGVEFVKCRPSEITGDCQGDGSLDNKCRKFIISCQENRPPDNRSFDLVVLSDGIHAGVDNDRIAEVCWLGIDNDGFLQSMGDDSGIYVCGCARASMKIDEAYIDAVAVAGRILVER
;
A
#
# COMPACT_ATOMS: atom_id res chain seq x y z
N MET A 1 31.55 -7.72 13.48
CA MET A 1 30.89 -6.76 12.58
C MET A 1 29.89 -5.94 13.41
N ALA A 2 29.67 -4.67 13.05
CA ALA A 2 28.61 -3.91 13.73
C ALA A 2 27.24 -4.43 13.25
N ARG A 3 26.28 -4.48 14.18
CA ARG A 3 24.92 -4.99 13.93
C ARG A 3 23.95 -3.84 13.71
N ILE A 4 23.08 -3.98 12.71
CA ILE A 4 22.00 -3.04 12.42
C ILE A 4 20.67 -3.77 12.53
N LEU A 5 19.72 -3.16 13.22
CA LEU A 5 18.34 -3.63 13.25
C LEU A 5 17.53 -2.95 12.14
N VAL A 6 16.78 -3.75 11.40
CA VAL A 6 15.79 -3.28 10.43
C VAL A 6 14.42 -3.79 10.85
N VAL A 7 13.47 -2.88 11.07
CA VAL A 7 12.10 -3.18 11.51
C VAL A 7 11.15 -3.06 10.33
N GLY A 8 10.53 -4.17 9.95
CA GLY A 8 9.69 -4.32 8.77
C GLY A 8 10.45 -4.92 7.59
N ALA A 9 10.06 -6.13 7.18
CA ALA A 9 10.66 -6.88 6.08
C ALA A 9 9.85 -6.77 4.78
N GLY A 10 9.27 -5.61 4.53
CA GLY A 10 8.68 -5.25 3.25
C GLY A 10 9.74 -4.93 2.18
N VAL A 11 9.33 -4.27 1.09
CA VAL A 11 10.25 -3.86 0.01
C VAL A 11 11.41 -3.03 0.53
N SER A 12 11.11 -2.00 1.33
CA SER A 12 12.11 -1.08 1.86
C SER A 12 13.07 -1.76 2.82
N GLY A 13 12.57 -2.53 3.79
CA GLY A 13 13.43 -3.21 4.75
C GLY A 13 14.34 -4.24 4.11
N CYS A 14 13.83 -5.02 3.15
CA CYS A 14 14.64 -5.98 2.40
C CYS A 14 15.72 -5.30 1.54
N ALA A 15 15.38 -4.17 0.90
CA ALA A 15 16.34 -3.40 0.10
C ALA A 15 17.43 -2.77 0.98
N ALA A 16 17.05 -2.19 2.13
CA ALA A 16 17.98 -1.65 3.11
C ALA A 16 18.91 -2.75 3.66
N ALA A 17 18.36 -3.89 4.07
CA ALA A 17 19.12 -5.01 4.61
C ALA A 17 20.20 -5.49 3.63
N LEU A 18 19.85 -5.73 2.36
CA LEU A 18 20.82 -6.14 1.35
C LEU A 18 21.86 -5.05 1.07
N THR A 19 21.48 -3.78 1.05
CA THR A 19 22.43 -2.69 0.85
C THR A 19 23.44 -2.61 1.99
N LEU A 20 23.01 -2.73 3.23
CA LEU A 20 23.87 -2.69 4.41
C LEU A 20 24.94 -3.80 4.42
N THR A 21 24.62 -4.98 3.91
CA THR A 21 25.58 -6.09 3.85
C THR A 21 26.77 -5.82 2.93
N THR A 22 26.66 -4.88 1.99
CA THR A 22 27.81 -4.45 1.14
C THR A 22 28.90 -3.74 1.94
N GLY A 23 28.57 -3.16 3.11
CA GLY A 23 29.49 -2.50 4.03
C GLY A 23 29.96 -3.37 5.19
N SER A 24 29.82 -4.68 5.12
CA SER A 24 30.22 -5.62 6.16
C SER A 24 29.49 -5.43 7.49
N PHE A 25 28.19 -5.08 7.43
CA PHE A 25 27.31 -5.11 8.59
C PHE A 25 26.61 -6.48 8.71
N GLU A 26 26.31 -6.88 9.94
CA GLU A 26 25.31 -7.90 10.23
C GLU A 26 23.96 -7.23 10.42
N VAL A 27 22.92 -7.77 9.78
CA VAL A 27 21.58 -7.21 9.82
C VAL A 27 20.64 -8.16 10.54
N ILE A 28 19.93 -7.64 11.54
CA ILE A 28 18.79 -8.31 12.15
C ILE A 28 17.56 -7.67 11.49
N LEU A 29 16.81 -8.44 10.71
CA LEU A 29 15.60 -8.00 10.00
C LEU A 29 14.40 -8.64 10.68
N ILE A 30 13.55 -7.81 11.30
CA ILE A 30 12.33 -8.29 11.97
C ILE A 30 11.07 -7.88 11.21
N ASP A 31 10.03 -8.72 11.30
CA ASP A 31 8.70 -8.39 10.76
C ASP A 31 7.61 -9.01 11.65
N LYS A 32 6.53 -8.27 11.88
CA LYS A 32 5.37 -8.76 12.64
C LYS A 32 4.58 -9.87 11.92
N ALA A 33 4.66 -9.90 10.59
CA ALA A 33 4.04 -10.96 9.79
C ALA A 33 4.88 -12.25 9.81
N ASP A 34 4.26 -13.39 9.54
CA ASP A 34 4.94 -14.70 9.46
C ASP A 34 5.82 -14.84 8.21
N ASN A 35 5.70 -13.93 7.26
CA ASN A 35 6.44 -13.95 6.01
C ASN A 35 6.98 -12.57 5.65
N ILE A 36 8.21 -12.53 5.13
CA ILE A 36 8.78 -11.29 4.57
C ILE A 36 8.13 -10.93 3.24
N GLY A 37 8.24 -9.65 2.84
CA GLY A 37 7.77 -9.14 1.54
C GLY A 37 6.69 -8.08 1.64
N GLY A 38 6.04 -7.96 2.80
CA GLY A 38 5.01 -6.96 3.05
C GLY A 38 3.85 -7.04 2.05
N ARG A 39 3.17 -5.93 1.82
CA ARG A 39 1.96 -5.86 0.98
C ARG A 39 2.19 -6.22 -0.49
N VAL A 40 3.39 -6.00 -1.02
CA VAL A 40 3.69 -6.29 -2.44
C VAL A 40 3.58 -7.78 -2.78
N ARG A 41 3.64 -8.67 -1.79
CA ARG A 41 3.36 -10.10 -2.00
C ARG A 41 1.94 -10.37 -2.49
N SER A 42 1.01 -9.52 -2.16
CA SER A 42 -0.39 -9.60 -2.60
C SER A 42 -0.66 -8.94 -3.95
N TYR A 43 0.36 -8.40 -4.62
CA TYR A 43 0.18 -7.67 -5.86
C TYR A 43 0.51 -8.53 -7.08
N GLY A 44 -0.46 -8.63 -8.00
CA GLY A 44 -0.33 -9.35 -9.26
C GLY A 44 0.32 -8.53 -10.37
N CYS A 45 0.87 -9.20 -11.38
CA CYS A 45 1.32 -8.57 -12.62
C CYS A 45 0.11 -8.08 -13.44
N LYS A 46 0.15 -6.83 -13.90
CA LYS A 46 -0.90 -6.19 -14.71
C LYS A 46 -0.53 -6.02 -16.19
N ALA A 47 0.49 -6.74 -16.64
CA ALA A 47 0.87 -6.72 -18.06
C ALA A 47 -0.25 -7.35 -18.91
N VAL A 48 -0.57 -6.69 -20.02
CA VAL A 48 -1.51 -7.18 -21.04
C VAL A 48 -0.71 -7.54 -22.28
N ASP A 49 -0.40 -6.57 -23.11
CA ASP A 49 0.42 -6.64 -24.32
C ASP A 49 1.89 -6.28 -24.02
N ARG A 50 2.09 -5.44 -23.02
CA ARG A 50 3.40 -4.95 -22.57
C ARG A 50 3.42 -4.67 -21.08
N CYS A 51 4.62 -4.51 -20.53
CA CYS A 51 4.81 -4.12 -19.13
C CYS A 51 4.16 -2.74 -18.86
N GLN A 52 3.46 -2.65 -17.72
CA GLN A 52 2.80 -1.42 -17.29
C GLN A 52 3.58 -0.67 -16.19
N ASN A 53 4.85 -0.99 -16.01
CA ASN A 53 5.78 -0.33 -15.08
C ASN A 53 5.23 -0.16 -13.65
N CYS A 54 4.57 -1.19 -13.12
CA CYS A 54 3.96 -1.13 -11.79
C CYS A 54 4.96 -1.33 -10.64
N GLY A 55 6.21 -1.65 -10.92
CA GLY A 55 7.25 -1.86 -9.92
C GLY A 55 7.24 -3.24 -9.24
N VAL A 56 6.19 -4.05 -9.36
CA VAL A 56 6.12 -5.38 -8.70
C VAL A 56 7.29 -6.28 -9.08
N CYS A 57 7.75 -6.25 -10.33
CA CYS A 57 8.89 -7.05 -10.79
C CYS A 57 10.23 -6.67 -10.14
N LEU A 58 10.38 -5.46 -9.55
CA LEU A 58 11.58 -5.08 -8.80
C LEU A 58 11.80 -5.97 -7.58
N THR A 59 10.72 -6.56 -7.06
CA THR A 59 10.77 -7.47 -5.90
C THR A 59 11.09 -8.91 -6.30
N ALA A 60 11.16 -9.21 -7.61
CA ALA A 60 11.49 -10.55 -8.08
C ALA A 60 12.87 -10.97 -7.57
N GLY A 61 12.94 -12.07 -6.83
CA GLY A 61 14.15 -12.59 -6.22
C GLY A 61 14.71 -11.76 -5.04
N LEU A 62 14.06 -10.63 -4.66
CA LEU A 62 14.49 -9.83 -3.51
C LEU A 62 14.42 -10.63 -2.20
N TRP A 63 13.28 -11.30 -1.99
CA TRP A 63 13.05 -12.14 -0.81
C TRP A 63 14.03 -13.30 -0.71
N ASP A 64 14.27 -13.99 -1.83
CA ASP A 64 15.22 -15.10 -1.90
C ASP A 64 16.65 -14.66 -1.58
N LYS A 65 17.07 -13.49 -2.05
CA LYS A 65 18.38 -12.92 -1.73
C LYS A 65 18.51 -12.63 -0.26
N VAL A 66 17.50 -12.04 0.38
CA VAL A 66 17.49 -11.76 1.82
C VAL A 66 17.55 -13.04 2.64
N LEU A 67 16.67 -14.01 2.33
CA LEU A 67 16.58 -15.28 3.08
C LEU A 67 17.83 -16.16 3.00
N LYS A 68 18.59 -16.04 1.89
CA LYS A 68 19.83 -16.81 1.67
C LYS A 68 21.10 -16.07 2.06
N HIS A 69 20.99 -14.80 2.49
CA HIS A 69 22.17 -14.00 2.78
C HIS A 69 22.78 -14.31 4.13
N PRO A 70 24.07 -14.72 4.22
CA PRO A 70 24.67 -15.18 5.45
C PRO A 70 24.79 -14.11 6.56
N CYS A 71 24.80 -12.81 6.18
CA CYS A 71 24.88 -11.70 7.13
C CYS A 71 23.51 -11.10 7.49
N ILE A 72 22.39 -11.72 7.08
CA ILE A 72 21.04 -11.26 7.42
C ILE A 72 20.34 -12.34 8.26
N GLN A 73 20.05 -12.01 9.51
CA GLN A 73 19.18 -12.83 10.35
C GLN A 73 17.75 -12.32 10.23
N VAL A 74 16.86 -13.15 9.69
CA VAL A 74 15.44 -12.82 9.52
C VAL A 74 14.64 -13.41 10.69
N LEU A 75 13.85 -12.56 11.35
CA LEU A 75 12.96 -12.94 12.46
C LEU A 75 11.54 -12.47 12.12
N THR A 76 10.72 -13.40 11.66
CA THR A 76 9.27 -13.17 11.41
C THR A 76 8.45 -13.43 12.67
N GLY A 77 7.17 -13.02 12.69
CA GLY A 77 6.34 -13.09 13.89
C GLY A 77 6.91 -12.27 15.06
N SER A 78 7.68 -11.21 14.75
CA SER A 78 8.45 -10.44 15.73
C SER A 78 8.14 -8.94 15.62
N ASP A 79 7.91 -8.29 16.74
CA ASP A 79 7.66 -6.84 16.81
C ASP A 79 8.60 -6.17 17.81
N ILE A 80 8.94 -4.91 17.57
CA ILE A 80 9.75 -4.11 18.47
C ILE A 80 8.93 -3.74 19.72
N LEU A 81 9.50 -3.96 20.90
CA LEU A 81 8.86 -3.65 22.19
C LEU A 81 9.46 -2.42 22.85
N ASP A 82 10.79 -2.32 22.88
CA ASP A 82 11.48 -1.23 23.54
C ASP A 82 12.88 -1.01 22.94
N VAL A 83 13.36 0.23 23.04
CA VAL A 83 14.71 0.64 22.63
C VAL A 83 15.31 1.48 23.75
N TRP A 84 16.57 1.18 24.12
CA TRP A 84 17.31 2.03 25.07
C TRP A 84 18.79 2.09 24.68
N GLY A 85 19.54 2.93 25.36
CA GLY A 85 20.96 3.16 25.07
C GLY A 85 21.20 4.48 24.35
N LYS A 86 22.15 4.50 23.42
CA LYS A 86 22.55 5.69 22.68
C LYS A 86 23.01 5.35 21.27
N PRO A 87 23.04 6.32 20.35
CA PRO A 87 23.55 6.12 19.00
C PRO A 87 24.90 5.39 18.97
N GLY A 88 24.98 4.34 18.18
CA GLY A 88 26.15 3.46 18.08
C GLY A 88 26.16 2.29 19.07
N ASN A 89 25.28 2.28 20.09
CA ASN A 89 25.19 1.22 21.08
C ASN A 89 23.78 1.16 21.69
N PHE A 90 22.80 0.75 20.89
CA PHE A 90 21.44 0.49 21.35
C PHE A 90 21.29 -0.93 21.88
N SER A 91 20.38 -1.10 22.82
CA SER A 91 19.76 -2.36 23.18
C SER A 91 18.31 -2.33 22.76
N VAL A 92 17.82 -3.42 22.20
CA VAL A 92 16.44 -3.51 21.65
C VAL A 92 15.79 -4.78 22.16
N SER A 93 14.59 -4.65 22.72
CA SER A 93 13.72 -5.76 23.06
C SER A 93 12.72 -5.98 21.95
N ILE A 94 12.52 -7.22 21.55
CA ILE A 94 11.50 -7.64 20.59
C ILE A 94 10.62 -8.74 21.18
N SER A 95 9.36 -8.78 20.76
CA SER A 95 8.50 -9.94 20.98
C SER A 95 8.75 -10.98 19.89
N LYS A 96 8.81 -12.24 20.25
CA LYS A 96 8.83 -13.39 19.34
C LYS A 96 8.17 -14.59 19.98
N ASP A 97 7.22 -15.22 19.31
CA ASP A 97 6.56 -16.45 19.80
C ASP A 97 6.06 -16.37 21.26
N ARG A 98 5.49 -15.21 21.64
CA ARG A 98 5.05 -14.88 23.02
C ARG A 98 6.18 -14.80 24.05
N SER A 99 7.43 -14.75 23.63
CA SER A 99 8.61 -14.52 24.46
C SER A 99 9.23 -13.16 24.12
N GLU A 100 9.97 -12.61 25.06
CA GLU A 100 10.77 -11.41 24.86
C GLU A 100 12.23 -11.81 24.60
N GLN A 101 12.85 -11.18 23.62
CA GLN A 101 14.26 -11.37 23.29
C GLN A 101 14.96 -10.03 23.19
N THR A 102 16.12 -9.89 23.83
CA THR A 102 16.92 -8.67 23.80
C THR A 102 18.14 -8.83 22.89
N PHE A 103 18.41 -7.80 22.11
CA PHE A 103 19.62 -7.66 21.30
C PHE A 103 20.40 -6.44 21.75
N ASP A 104 21.65 -6.65 22.16
CA ASP A 104 22.56 -5.60 22.57
C ASP A 104 23.55 -5.23 21.46
N ASN A 105 24.22 -4.08 21.63
CA ASN A 105 25.24 -3.58 20.72
C ASN A 105 24.71 -3.37 19.28
N ILE A 106 23.50 -2.85 19.16
CA ILE A 106 22.93 -2.42 17.88
C ILE A 106 23.50 -1.05 17.54
N TYR A 107 24.18 -0.98 16.39
CA TYR A 107 24.86 0.24 15.94
C TYR A 107 23.88 1.30 15.46
N LYS A 108 22.92 0.91 14.62
CA LYS A 108 21.88 1.78 14.03
C LYS A 108 20.58 0.99 13.91
N ILE A 109 19.45 1.72 13.80
CA ILE A 109 18.12 1.14 13.62
C ILE A 109 17.48 1.77 12.38
N ILE A 110 16.85 0.96 11.53
CA ILE A 110 16.03 1.43 10.40
C ILE A 110 14.59 0.98 10.62
N ILE A 111 13.66 1.92 10.60
CA ILE A 111 12.22 1.67 10.67
C ILE A 111 11.65 1.71 9.25
N SER A 112 11.09 0.59 8.81
CA SER A 112 10.52 0.37 7.47
C SER A 112 9.20 -0.39 7.53
N THR A 113 8.38 -0.07 8.52
CA THR A 113 7.11 -0.74 8.87
C THR A 113 6.01 -0.60 7.82
N GLY A 114 6.22 0.29 6.84
CA GLY A 114 5.33 0.43 5.71
C GLY A 114 4.12 1.33 6.01
N PHE A 115 2.93 0.91 5.56
CA PHE A 115 1.70 1.69 5.61
C PHE A 115 0.50 0.79 5.86
N ASP A 116 -0.64 1.39 6.16
CA ASP A 116 -1.90 0.69 6.25
C ASP A 116 -2.90 1.13 5.16
N SER A 117 -3.73 0.17 4.76
CA SER A 117 -4.97 0.44 4.04
C SER A 117 -6.06 0.61 5.10
N ARG A 118 -6.73 1.74 5.09
CA ARG A 118 -7.67 2.17 6.11
C ARG A 118 -9.10 2.24 5.55
N PRO A 119 -9.79 1.09 5.34
CA PRO A 119 -11.18 1.12 4.89
C PRO A 119 -12.12 1.78 5.91
N ASP A 120 -11.72 1.87 7.17
CA ASP A 120 -12.44 2.58 8.25
C ASP A 120 -12.47 4.10 8.08
N VAL A 121 -11.58 4.69 7.26
CA VAL A 121 -11.61 6.12 6.92
C VAL A 121 -12.43 6.43 5.67
N PHE A 122 -13.13 5.46 5.11
CA PHE A 122 -14.05 5.75 4.01
C PHE A 122 -15.24 6.59 4.53
N PRO A 123 -15.65 7.60 3.75
CA PRO A 123 -16.72 8.49 4.17
C PRO A 123 -17.99 7.75 4.58
N ALA A 124 -18.45 7.96 5.80
CA ALA A 124 -19.65 7.28 6.34
C ALA A 124 -20.91 7.56 5.50
N HIS A 125 -21.00 8.74 4.86
CA HIS A 125 -22.12 9.11 4.00
C HIS A 125 -22.20 8.28 2.71
N LEU A 126 -21.13 7.57 2.34
CA LEU A 126 -21.17 6.67 1.18
C LEU A 126 -21.87 5.35 1.46
N HIS A 127 -22.29 5.10 2.72
CA HIS A 127 -23.01 3.89 3.14
C HIS A 127 -22.35 2.59 2.68
N ILE A 128 -21.00 2.56 2.72
CA ILE A 128 -20.19 1.42 2.29
C ILE A 128 -20.43 0.25 3.25
N SER A 129 -21.19 -0.74 2.81
CA SER A 129 -21.36 -2.01 3.51
C SER A 129 -20.56 -3.10 2.80
N ASN A 130 -20.04 -4.08 3.54
CA ASN A 130 -19.40 -5.27 2.97
C ASN A 130 -20.44 -6.10 2.22
N THR A 131 -20.64 -5.81 0.94
CA THR A 131 -21.59 -6.49 0.06
C THR A 131 -20.86 -6.97 -1.20
N ASP A 132 -21.34 -8.09 -1.75
CA ASP A 132 -20.84 -8.62 -3.01
C ASP A 132 -20.91 -7.52 -4.10
N GLY A 133 -19.81 -7.32 -4.84
CA GLY A 133 -19.72 -6.30 -5.88
C GLY A 133 -19.16 -4.96 -5.42
N LEU A 134 -18.81 -4.80 -4.14
CA LEU A 134 -18.05 -3.66 -3.62
C LEU A 134 -16.73 -4.15 -3.04
N MET A 135 -15.61 -3.62 -3.51
CA MET A 135 -14.29 -4.01 -3.03
C MET A 135 -13.31 -2.84 -3.00
N THR A 136 -12.28 -2.97 -2.17
CA THR A 136 -11.15 -2.03 -2.18
C THR A 136 -10.19 -2.30 -3.34
N GLY A 137 -9.37 -1.32 -3.69
CA GLY A 137 -8.27 -1.52 -4.65
C GLY A 137 -7.30 -2.60 -4.19
N SER A 138 -7.00 -2.68 -2.88
CA SER A 138 -6.17 -3.73 -2.29
C SER A 138 -6.79 -5.12 -2.47
N ALA A 139 -8.09 -5.27 -2.26
CA ALA A 139 -8.80 -6.54 -2.49
C ALA A 139 -8.78 -6.94 -3.97
N LEU A 140 -8.92 -5.96 -4.89
CA LEU A 140 -8.78 -6.20 -6.32
C LEU A 140 -7.36 -6.68 -6.67
N GLU A 141 -6.31 -6.10 -6.09
CA GLU A 141 -4.93 -6.54 -6.29
C GLU A 141 -4.72 -8.00 -5.88
N GLU A 142 -5.26 -8.42 -4.74
CA GLU A 142 -5.21 -9.81 -4.27
C GLU A 142 -5.98 -10.75 -5.21
N LEU A 143 -7.12 -10.31 -5.72
CA LEU A 143 -7.90 -11.06 -6.70
C LEU A 143 -7.10 -11.26 -7.99
N LEU A 144 -6.46 -10.19 -8.50
CA LEU A 144 -5.62 -10.23 -9.70
C LEU A 144 -4.41 -11.17 -9.55
N LEU A 145 -3.90 -11.36 -8.33
CA LEU A 145 -2.81 -12.29 -8.06
C LEU A 145 -3.28 -13.75 -8.08
N LYS A 146 -4.45 -14.03 -7.51
CA LYS A 146 -4.92 -15.40 -7.23
C LYS A 146 -5.61 -16.09 -8.42
N ARG A 147 -6.13 -15.33 -9.38
CA ARG A 147 -6.98 -15.87 -10.45
C ARG A 147 -6.30 -15.87 -11.81
N THR A 148 -6.69 -16.85 -12.63
CA THR A 148 -6.30 -16.92 -14.04
C THR A 148 -7.10 -15.91 -14.87
N ARG A 149 -6.62 -15.64 -16.09
CA ARG A 149 -7.26 -14.68 -17.02
C ARG A 149 -8.74 -14.94 -17.29
N THR A 150 -9.15 -16.21 -17.28
CA THR A 150 -10.53 -16.61 -17.61
C THR A 150 -11.48 -16.60 -16.42
N GLU A 151 -10.96 -16.47 -15.19
CA GLU A 151 -11.73 -16.64 -13.95
C GLU A 151 -11.45 -15.49 -12.96
N LEU A 152 -11.24 -14.27 -13.47
CA LEU A 152 -10.94 -13.12 -12.60
C LEU A 152 -12.10 -12.84 -11.63
N PHE A 153 -13.33 -12.91 -12.13
CA PHE A 153 -14.55 -12.78 -11.34
C PHE A 153 -15.41 -14.03 -11.52
N GLU A 154 -16.12 -14.46 -10.48
CA GLU A 154 -17.06 -15.59 -10.57
C GLU A 154 -18.11 -15.37 -11.67
N LYS A 155 -18.55 -14.13 -11.80
CA LYS A 155 -19.41 -13.65 -12.87
C LYS A 155 -18.77 -12.44 -13.51
N ALA A 156 -18.60 -12.46 -14.83
CA ALA A 156 -18.07 -11.32 -15.58
C ALA A 156 -18.92 -10.08 -15.34
N PRO A 157 -18.35 -8.99 -14.81
CA PRO A 157 -19.08 -7.74 -14.62
C PRO A 157 -19.37 -7.11 -15.98
N LYS A 158 -20.59 -6.59 -16.16
CA LYS A 158 -20.94 -5.80 -17.32
C LYS A 158 -20.51 -4.35 -17.18
N SER A 159 -20.38 -3.87 -15.94
CA SER A 159 -19.96 -2.51 -15.61
C SER A 159 -19.14 -2.45 -14.33
N VAL A 160 -18.08 -1.65 -14.36
CA VAL A 160 -17.15 -1.43 -13.22
C VAL A 160 -16.96 0.07 -13.02
N ALA A 161 -17.16 0.53 -11.79
CA ALA A 161 -16.83 1.89 -11.37
C ALA A 161 -15.56 1.89 -10.52
N PHE A 162 -14.62 2.79 -10.81
CA PHE A 162 -13.49 3.10 -9.94
C PHE A 162 -13.73 4.44 -9.25
N ILE A 163 -13.77 4.45 -7.91
CA ILE A 163 -13.93 5.66 -7.12
C ILE A 163 -12.57 6.07 -6.58
N GLN A 164 -12.06 7.22 -7.06
CA GLN A 164 -10.74 7.72 -6.70
C GLN A 164 -10.76 8.60 -5.46
N CYS A 165 -9.60 8.71 -4.80
CA CYS A 165 -9.35 9.63 -3.68
C CYS A 165 -10.21 9.38 -2.43
N LEU A 166 -10.68 8.16 -2.19
CA LEU A 166 -11.37 7.83 -0.95
C LEU A 166 -10.39 7.84 0.22
N GLY A 167 -10.74 8.53 1.32
CA GLY A 167 -9.86 8.70 2.47
C GLY A 167 -8.61 9.54 2.21
N SER A 168 -8.51 10.23 1.05
CA SER A 168 -7.38 11.08 0.68
C SER A 168 -7.89 12.40 0.10
N ARG A 169 -7.11 13.50 0.25
CA ARG A 169 -7.43 14.84 -0.24
C ARG A 169 -8.74 15.40 0.36
N ASP A 170 -9.06 14.96 1.56
CA ASP A 170 -10.22 15.36 2.32
C ASP A 170 -9.83 15.63 3.78
N LYS A 171 -10.02 16.87 4.23
CA LYS A 171 -9.69 17.29 5.58
C LYS A 171 -10.57 16.66 6.66
N ASN A 172 -11.76 16.16 6.26
CA ASN A 172 -12.72 15.60 7.22
C ASN A 172 -12.59 14.08 7.36
N GLU A 173 -11.99 13.40 6.35
CA GLU A 173 -12.15 11.95 6.19
C GLU A 173 -10.81 11.18 6.07
N GLY A 174 -9.67 11.81 6.04
CA GLY A 174 -8.47 10.99 5.90
C GLY A 174 -7.17 11.73 5.66
N GLY A 175 -7.23 13.04 5.57
CA GLY A 175 -6.05 13.85 5.40
C GLY A 175 -5.99 14.61 4.07
N LEU A 176 -5.17 15.67 4.08
CA LEU A 176 -5.08 16.61 2.95
C LEU A 176 -4.17 16.10 1.83
N TYR A 177 -3.32 15.12 2.11
CA TYR A 177 -2.36 14.62 1.13
C TYR A 177 -2.98 13.70 0.08
N CYS A 178 -2.30 13.57 -1.05
CA CYS A 178 -2.60 12.57 -2.07
C CYS A 178 -1.81 11.30 -1.78
N ALA A 179 -2.48 10.15 -1.76
CA ALA A 179 -1.82 8.84 -1.61
C ALA A 179 -0.93 8.45 -2.81
N ARG A 180 -0.90 9.24 -3.90
CA ARG A 180 -0.02 9.15 -5.08
C ARG A 180 -0.11 7.87 -5.92
N VAL A 181 -0.67 6.79 -5.38
CA VAL A 181 -0.67 5.46 -6.02
C VAL A 181 -2.00 5.07 -6.65
N CYS A 182 -3.14 5.62 -6.16
CA CYS A 182 -4.48 5.19 -6.54
C CYS A 182 -4.74 5.29 -8.05
N CYS A 183 -4.45 6.45 -8.65
CA CYS A 183 -4.62 6.63 -10.09
C CYS A 183 -3.80 5.62 -10.90
N SER A 184 -2.56 5.33 -10.46
CA SER A 184 -1.66 4.43 -11.14
C SER A 184 -2.14 2.98 -11.11
N TYR A 185 -2.51 2.45 -9.93
CA TYR A 185 -2.91 1.05 -9.85
C TYR A 185 -4.29 0.81 -10.43
N SER A 186 -5.25 1.73 -10.21
CA SER A 186 -6.61 1.61 -10.74
C SER A 186 -6.65 1.63 -12.26
N THR A 187 -5.88 2.52 -12.89
CA THR A 187 -5.81 2.58 -14.36
C THR A 187 -5.15 1.34 -14.96
N ARG A 188 -4.14 0.77 -14.30
CA ARG A 188 -3.54 -0.52 -14.71
C ARG A 188 -4.52 -1.67 -14.56
N ALA A 189 -5.28 -1.71 -13.46
CA ALA A 189 -6.33 -2.71 -13.24
C ALA A 189 -7.44 -2.58 -14.27
N ALA A 190 -7.89 -1.36 -14.58
CA ALA A 190 -8.90 -1.10 -15.61
C ALA A 190 -8.47 -1.60 -16.99
N LYS A 191 -7.20 -1.36 -17.38
CA LYS A 191 -6.65 -1.89 -18.64
C LYS A 191 -6.67 -3.41 -18.68
N LEU A 192 -6.33 -4.05 -17.57
CA LEU A 192 -6.36 -5.51 -17.44
C LEU A 192 -7.79 -6.05 -17.52
N ILE A 193 -8.73 -5.45 -16.78
CA ILE A 193 -10.16 -5.81 -16.82
C ILE A 193 -10.71 -5.67 -18.24
N ARG A 194 -10.43 -4.54 -18.94
CA ARG A 194 -10.85 -4.34 -20.33
C ARG A 194 -10.30 -5.41 -21.27
N SER A 195 -9.06 -5.86 -21.05
CA SER A 195 -8.46 -6.91 -21.87
C SER A 195 -9.12 -8.28 -21.71
N TYR A 196 -9.67 -8.56 -20.51
CA TYR A 196 -10.35 -9.82 -20.20
C TYR A 196 -11.83 -9.80 -20.55
N TYR A 197 -12.44 -8.62 -20.38
CA TYR A 197 -13.87 -8.35 -20.59
C TYR A 197 -14.04 -7.17 -21.54
N PRO A 198 -13.88 -7.35 -22.86
CA PRO A 198 -13.89 -6.26 -23.83
C PRO A 198 -15.19 -5.43 -23.83
N GLU A 199 -16.33 -6.07 -23.52
CA GLU A 199 -17.65 -5.43 -23.49
C GLU A 199 -17.99 -4.79 -22.12
N CYS A 200 -17.11 -4.90 -21.13
CA CYS A 200 -17.35 -4.34 -19.80
C CYS A 200 -17.27 -2.82 -19.85
N GLU A 201 -18.32 -2.11 -19.45
CA GLU A 201 -18.28 -0.68 -19.23
C GLU A 201 -17.35 -0.35 -18.06
N ILE A 202 -16.41 0.59 -18.23
CA ILE A 202 -15.49 1.00 -17.16
C ILE A 202 -15.54 2.51 -17.01
N VAL A 203 -15.85 2.97 -15.81
CA VAL A 203 -15.99 4.39 -15.48
C VAL A 203 -15.13 4.76 -14.27
N PHE A 204 -14.37 5.84 -14.39
CA PHE A 204 -13.64 6.45 -13.29
C PHE A 204 -14.36 7.68 -12.78
N PHE A 205 -14.65 7.71 -11.46
CA PHE A 205 -15.07 8.92 -10.77
C PHE A 205 -13.86 9.52 -10.05
N TYR A 206 -13.51 10.75 -10.38
CA TYR A 206 -12.27 11.36 -9.91
C TYR A 206 -12.42 12.85 -9.59
N MET A 207 -11.62 13.37 -8.66
CA MET A 207 -11.50 14.81 -8.41
C MET A 207 -10.45 15.43 -9.32
N GLU A 208 -9.27 14.81 -9.39
CA GLU A 208 -8.16 15.20 -10.25
C GLU A 208 -7.26 13.99 -10.48
N LEU A 209 -6.93 13.72 -11.72
CA LEU A 209 -6.03 12.61 -12.07
C LEU A 209 -4.59 13.06 -11.94
N GLN A 210 -3.81 12.31 -11.15
CA GLN A 210 -2.37 12.50 -11.06
C GLN A 210 -1.69 11.99 -12.33
N ASN A 211 -0.58 12.63 -12.71
CA ASN A 211 0.18 12.25 -13.88
C ASN A 211 0.77 10.84 -13.68
N VAL A 212 0.17 9.86 -14.36
CA VAL A 212 0.66 8.49 -14.38
C VAL A 212 1.55 8.34 -15.59
N GLU A 213 2.86 8.41 -15.37
CA GLU A 213 3.92 8.02 -16.33
C GLU A 213 3.65 8.42 -17.79
N SER A 214 4.15 9.56 -18.24
CA SER A 214 4.01 10.09 -19.60
C SER A 214 2.59 10.36 -20.10
N GLY A 215 2.32 11.59 -20.40
CA GLY A 215 1.03 12.28 -20.65
C GLY A 215 -0.07 11.66 -21.52
N ASN A 216 0.10 10.46 -22.06
CA ASN A 216 -0.89 9.81 -22.94
C ASN A 216 -1.56 8.57 -22.33
N TYR A 217 -1.30 8.26 -21.03
CA TYR A 217 -1.84 7.03 -20.47
C TYR A 217 -3.37 7.05 -20.35
N TYR A 218 -3.94 8.17 -19.93
CA TYR A 218 -5.40 8.33 -19.86
C TYR A 218 -6.05 8.36 -21.25
N ALA A 219 -5.41 9.02 -22.21
CA ALA A 219 -5.89 9.02 -23.60
C ALA A 219 -5.98 7.60 -24.16
N GLY A 220 -4.97 6.77 -23.94
CA GLY A 220 -5.00 5.37 -24.35
C GLY A 220 -6.09 4.53 -23.67
N LEU A 221 -6.49 4.86 -22.44
CA LEU A 221 -7.65 4.24 -21.80
C LEU A 221 -8.98 4.73 -22.37
N GLN A 222 -9.08 6.02 -22.71
CA GLN A 222 -10.26 6.58 -23.39
C GLN A 222 -10.45 5.97 -24.79
N GLU A 223 -9.37 5.75 -25.53
CA GLU A 223 -9.40 5.02 -26.81
C GLU A 223 -9.89 3.57 -26.65
N LEU A 224 -9.65 2.96 -25.49
CA LEU A 224 -10.19 1.64 -25.11
C LEU A 224 -11.64 1.72 -24.59
N GLY A 225 -12.30 2.88 -24.65
CA GLY A 225 -13.66 3.08 -24.19
C GLY A 225 -13.83 3.17 -22.68
N VAL A 226 -12.77 3.53 -21.94
CA VAL A 226 -12.87 3.84 -20.50
C VAL A 226 -13.32 5.29 -20.34
N GLU A 227 -14.40 5.50 -19.59
CA GLU A 227 -14.95 6.83 -19.32
C GLU A 227 -14.33 7.44 -18.06
N PHE A 228 -14.08 8.74 -18.07
CA PHE A 228 -13.58 9.51 -16.94
C PHE A 228 -14.56 10.62 -16.59
N VAL A 229 -15.21 10.48 -15.42
CA VAL A 229 -16.19 11.43 -14.91
C VAL A 229 -15.57 12.25 -13.79
N LYS A 230 -15.39 13.55 -14.01
CA LYS A 230 -14.90 14.47 -12.96
C LYS A 230 -16.03 14.74 -11.98
N CYS A 231 -16.08 13.96 -10.94
CA CYS A 231 -17.09 14.05 -9.89
C CYS A 231 -16.56 13.34 -8.63
N ARG A 232 -16.86 13.89 -7.46
CA ARG A 232 -16.77 13.17 -6.20
C ARG A 232 -18.16 12.62 -5.89
N PRO A 233 -18.36 11.30 -5.85
CA PRO A 233 -19.66 10.73 -5.48
C PRO A 233 -20.11 11.24 -4.11
N SER A 234 -21.38 11.63 -4.03
CA SER A 234 -22.04 12.02 -2.78
C SER A 234 -22.62 10.84 -2.05
N GLU A 235 -22.90 9.75 -2.78
CA GLU A 235 -23.53 8.56 -2.25
C GLU A 235 -23.21 7.35 -3.14
N ILE A 236 -23.05 6.17 -2.50
CA ILE A 236 -22.95 4.86 -3.15
C ILE A 236 -23.94 3.94 -2.45
N THR A 237 -25.05 3.64 -3.11
CA THR A 237 -26.09 2.77 -2.54
C THR A 237 -26.17 1.45 -3.27
N GLY A 238 -26.28 0.34 -2.52
CA GLY A 238 -26.54 -0.96 -3.11
C GLY A 238 -28.03 -1.15 -3.39
N ASP A 239 -28.38 -1.52 -4.62
CA ASP A 239 -29.73 -2.01 -4.95
C ASP A 239 -29.84 -3.47 -4.47
N CYS A 240 -30.10 -3.62 -3.19
CA CYS A 240 -30.25 -4.89 -2.51
C CYS A 240 -31.73 -5.26 -2.48
N GLN A 241 -32.15 -6.15 -3.36
CA GLN A 241 -33.49 -6.75 -3.26
C GLN A 241 -33.49 -7.73 -2.08
N GLY A 242 -33.79 -7.20 -0.90
CA GLY A 242 -33.88 -7.99 0.32
C GLY A 242 -35.24 -8.70 0.44
N ASP A 243 -35.21 -10.01 0.56
CA ASP A 243 -36.32 -10.82 1.08
C ASP A 243 -36.27 -10.95 2.62
N GLY A 244 -35.43 -10.14 3.29
CA GLY A 244 -35.21 -10.20 4.74
C GLY A 244 -34.25 -11.29 5.20
N SER A 245 -33.57 -11.99 4.29
CA SER A 245 -32.52 -12.95 4.62
C SER A 245 -31.18 -12.23 4.93
N LEU A 246 -30.33 -12.85 5.77
CA LEU A 246 -29.01 -12.33 6.13
C LEU A 246 -28.01 -12.30 4.95
N ASP A 247 -28.36 -12.89 3.82
CA ASP A 247 -27.60 -12.90 2.56
C ASP A 247 -28.07 -11.78 1.62
N ASN A 248 -27.91 -10.53 2.03
CA ASN A 248 -28.19 -9.36 1.18
C ASN A 248 -27.16 -9.27 0.03
N LYS A 249 -27.42 -9.96 -1.07
CA LYS A 249 -26.63 -9.79 -2.31
C LYS A 249 -27.15 -8.58 -3.08
N CYS A 250 -26.42 -7.50 -3.02
CA CYS A 250 -26.69 -6.35 -3.87
C CYS A 250 -26.37 -6.71 -5.33
N ARG A 251 -27.36 -6.50 -6.22
CA ARG A 251 -27.19 -6.82 -7.64
C ARG A 251 -26.51 -5.70 -8.41
N LYS A 252 -26.63 -4.48 -7.92
CA LYS A 252 -26.06 -3.27 -8.52
C LYS A 252 -25.78 -2.21 -7.47
N PHE A 253 -24.85 -1.32 -7.80
CA PHE A 253 -24.52 -0.15 -6.99
C PHE A 253 -24.89 1.10 -7.75
N ILE A 254 -25.61 2.00 -7.13
CA ILE A 254 -25.99 3.30 -7.68
C ILE A 254 -25.00 4.34 -7.15
N ILE A 255 -24.32 5.04 -8.05
CA ILE A 255 -23.38 6.11 -7.72
C ILE A 255 -24.07 7.43 -8.09
N SER A 256 -24.23 8.30 -7.10
CA SER A 256 -24.85 9.60 -7.25
C SER A 256 -23.80 10.71 -7.26
N CYS A 257 -23.85 11.57 -8.28
CA CYS A 257 -23.03 12.77 -8.43
C CYS A 257 -23.91 14.01 -8.36
N GLN A 258 -23.76 14.83 -7.32
CA GLN A 258 -24.60 16.03 -7.10
C GLN A 258 -24.09 17.26 -7.83
N GLU A 259 -22.85 17.27 -8.33
CA GLU A 259 -22.25 18.41 -9.03
C GLU A 259 -22.92 18.67 -10.38
N ASN A 260 -23.59 17.69 -10.94
CA ASN A 260 -24.37 17.79 -12.18
C ASN A 260 -25.84 18.05 -11.85
N ARG A 261 -26.48 18.96 -12.58
CA ARG A 261 -27.94 19.19 -12.49
C ARG A 261 -28.58 18.81 -13.83
N PRO A 262 -29.42 17.76 -13.88
CA PRO A 262 -29.89 16.89 -12.79
C PRO A 262 -28.78 15.95 -12.28
N PRO A 263 -28.90 15.40 -11.04
CA PRO A 263 -27.97 14.41 -10.52
C PRO A 263 -27.82 13.24 -11.50
N ASP A 264 -26.58 12.90 -11.82
CA ASP A 264 -26.26 11.74 -12.68
C ASP A 264 -26.18 10.49 -11.81
N ASN A 265 -27.22 9.66 -11.83
CA ASN A 265 -27.27 8.39 -11.09
C ASN A 265 -26.93 7.25 -12.03
N ARG A 266 -25.78 6.60 -11.81
CA ARG A 266 -25.31 5.48 -12.64
C ARG A 266 -25.27 4.20 -11.84
N SER A 267 -25.57 3.09 -12.47
CA SER A 267 -25.66 1.76 -11.85
C SER A 267 -24.56 0.85 -12.36
N PHE A 268 -23.83 0.19 -11.43
CA PHE A 268 -22.69 -0.67 -11.70
C PHE A 268 -22.81 -2.04 -11.06
N ASP A 269 -22.29 -3.07 -11.72
CA ASP A 269 -22.20 -4.44 -11.15
C ASP A 269 -21.06 -4.57 -10.12
N LEU A 270 -19.98 -3.79 -10.32
CA LEU A 270 -18.81 -3.78 -9.46
C LEU A 270 -18.36 -2.35 -9.19
N VAL A 271 -18.08 -2.04 -7.93
CA VAL A 271 -17.48 -0.78 -7.51
C VAL A 271 -16.15 -1.05 -6.81
N VAL A 272 -15.09 -0.42 -7.31
CA VAL A 272 -13.75 -0.48 -6.74
C VAL A 272 -13.44 0.82 -6.03
N LEU A 273 -13.28 0.75 -4.74
CA LEU A 273 -12.92 1.86 -3.88
C LEU A 273 -11.40 1.99 -3.84
N SER A 274 -10.87 3.08 -4.38
CA SER A 274 -9.43 3.31 -4.46
C SER A 274 -8.90 3.71 -3.10
N ASP A 275 -8.54 2.71 -2.29
CA ASP A 275 -7.85 2.87 -1.03
C ASP A 275 -6.41 3.34 -1.26
N GLY A 276 -6.01 4.34 -0.50
CA GLY A 276 -4.69 4.97 -0.60
C GLY A 276 -3.65 4.31 0.31
N ILE A 277 -2.54 5.02 0.43
CA ILE A 277 -1.51 4.76 1.44
C ILE A 277 -1.80 5.66 2.62
N HIS A 278 -2.05 5.07 3.78
CA HIS A 278 -2.21 5.74 5.06
C HIS A 278 -1.06 5.41 6.00
N ALA A 279 -0.76 6.33 6.91
CA ALA A 279 0.21 6.07 7.96
C ALA A 279 -0.17 4.82 8.76
N GLY A 280 0.83 4.08 9.21
CA GLY A 280 0.61 2.86 9.99
C GLY A 280 -0.16 3.13 11.28
N VAL A 281 -1.13 2.28 11.61
CA VAL A 281 -1.93 2.42 12.85
C VAL A 281 -1.07 2.30 14.12
N ASP A 282 0.08 1.64 14.02
CA ASP A 282 1.03 1.47 15.13
C ASP A 282 2.07 2.60 15.21
N ASN A 283 1.99 3.64 14.35
CA ASN A 283 3.04 4.67 14.27
C ASN A 283 3.22 5.45 15.58
N ASP A 284 2.14 5.73 16.33
CA ASP A 284 2.24 6.40 17.64
C ASP A 284 3.11 5.59 18.60
N ARG A 285 2.84 4.27 18.71
CA ARG A 285 3.63 3.36 19.55
C ARG A 285 5.09 3.24 19.07
N ILE A 286 5.30 3.11 17.77
CA ILE A 286 6.66 3.01 17.20
C ILE A 286 7.43 4.31 17.41
N ALA A 287 6.78 5.46 17.28
CA ALA A 287 7.40 6.76 17.53
C ALA A 287 7.83 6.91 18.98
N GLU A 288 6.97 6.52 19.92
CA GLU A 288 7.31 6.52 21.37
C GLU A 288 8.49 5.60 21.65
N VAL A 289 8.43 4.33 21.23
CA VAL A 289 9.46 3.31 21.47
C VAL A 289 10.80 3.66 20.82
N CYS A 290 10.78 4.24 19.63
CA CYS A 290 11.99 4.53 18.84
C CYS A 290 12.39 6.02 18.87
N TRP A 291 11.77 6.84 19.71
CA TRP A 291 12.04 8.28 19.83
C TRP A 291 11.98 9.03 18.49
N LEU A 292 10.96 8.75 17.70
CA LEU A 292 10.72 9.34 16.39
C LEU A 292 9.70 10.47 16.47
N GLY A 293 9.72 11.36 15.50
CA GLY A 293 8.64 12.29 15.25
C GLY A 293 7.51 11.67 14.42
N ILE A 294 6.37 12.34 14.42
CA ILE A 294 5.24 12.06 13.54
C ILE A 294 4.86 13.36 12.85
N ASP A 295 4.66 13.32 11.53
CA ASP A 295 4.19 14.49 10.79
C ASP A 295 2.65 14.67 10.90
N ASN A 296 2.15 15.73 10.28
CA ASN A 296 0.72 16.06 10.32
C ASN A 296 -0.19 15.02 9.67
N ASP A 297 0.36 14.16 8.84
CA ASP A 297 -0.35 13.08 8.13
C ASP A 297 -0.17 11.71 8.82
N GLY A 298 0.53 11.68 9.97
CA GLY A 298 0.75 10.49 10.80
C GLY A 298 1.96 9.64 10.40
N PHE A 299 2.78 10.07 9.43
CA PHE A 299 3.97 9.33 9.03
C PHE A 299 5.15 9.58 9.96
N LEU A 300 5.98 8.55 10.15
CA LEU A 300 7.15 8.61 11.03
C LEU A 300 8.25 9.51 10.45
N GLN A 301 8.93 10.26 11.33
CA GLN A 301 10.02 11.15 10.99
C GLN A 301 11.23 10.89 11.86
N SER A 302 12.42 10.78 11.23
CA SER A 302 13.68 10.70 11.97
C SER A 302 13.97 12.01 12.70
N MET A 303 14.47 11.94 13.93
CA MET A 303 14.79 13.11 14.77
C MET A 303 16.17 13.72 14.48
N GLY A 304 16.67 13.55 13.28
CA GLY A 304 17.97 14.03 12.83
C GLY A 304 18.99 12.90 12.65
N ASP A 305 20.11 13.26 12.04
CA ASP A 305 21.14 12.31 11.61
C ASP A 305 21.88 11.66 12.77
N ASP A 306 22.04 12.42 13.84
CA ASP A 306 22.75 11.96 15.05
C ASP A 306 21.91 11.02 15.92
N SER A 307 20.61 10.86 15.65
CA SER A 307 19.73 9.97 16.44
C SER A 307 20.13 8.50 16.34
N GLY A 308 20.76 8.11 15.22
CA GLY A 308 21.09 6.70 14.95
C GLY A 308 19.88 5.84 14.57
N ILE A 309 18.68 6.43 14.48
CA ILE A 309 17.43 5.76 14.09
C ILE A 309 16.87 6.46 12.86
N TYR A 310 16.68 5.70 11.81
CA TYR A 310 16.27 6.17 10.49
C TYR A 310 14.91 5.61 10.09
N VAL A 311 14.16 6.37 9.32
CA VAL A 311 12.88 5.92 8.76
C VAL A 311 12.98 5.88 7.24
N CYS A 312 12.47 4.84 6.60
CA CYS A 312 12.45 4.73 5.14
C CYS A 312 11.15 4.13 4.58
N GLY A 313 10.95 4.33 3.28
CA GLY A 313 9.81 3.82 2.54
C GLY A 313 8.47 4.40 3.01
N CYS A 314 7.40 3.61 2.88
CA CYS A 314 6.06 4.09 3.21
C CYS A 314 5.79 4.31 4.70
N ALA A 315 6.73 3.97 5.59
CA ALA A 315 6.67 4.40 6.98
C ALA A 315 6.89 5.91 7.13
N ARG A 316 7.64 6.52 6.19
CA ARG A 316 8.00 7.94 6.18
C ARG A 316 7.06 8.81 5.36
N ALA A 317 6.56 8.30 4.26
CA ALA A 317 5.66 9.03 3.36
C ALA A 317 5.00 8.08 2.36
N SER A 318 3.92 8.52 1.71
CA SER A 318 3.31 7.78 0.62
C SER A 318 4.25 7.68 -0.60
N MET A 319 4.58 6.45 -1.02
CA MET A 319 5.55 6.16 -2.09
C MET A 319 5.07 5.02 -2.98
N LYS A 320 5.47 5.04 -4.26
CA LYS A 320 5.39 3.89 -5.16
C LYS A 320 6.43 2.84 -4.77
N ILE A 321 6.32 1.63 -5.34
CA ILE A 321 7.23 0.51 -5.01
C ILE A 321 8.69 0.84 -5.33
N ASP A 322 8.95 1.43 -6.50
CA ASP A 322 10.29 1.85 -6.94
C ASP A 322 10.84 2.99 -6.09
N GLU A 323 10.01 3.99 -5.75
CA GLU A 323 10.39 5.07 -4.85
C GLU A 323 10.75 4.54 -3.46
N ALA A 324 9.94 3.66 -2.88
CA ALA A 324 10.18 3.05 -1.58
C ALA A 324 11.45 2.18 -1.55
N TYR A 325 11.74 1.48 -2.67
CA TYR A 325 12.99 0.74 -2.85
C TYR A 325 14.21 1.68 -2.86
N ILE A 326 14.16 2.73 -3.70
CA ILE A 326 15.26 3.71 -3.84
C ILE A 326 15.49 4.46 -2.54
N ASP A 327 14.43 4.89 -1.86
CA ASP A 327 14.52 5.58 -0.57
C ASP A 327 15.25 4.72 0.49
N ALA A 328 14.92 3.45 0.56
CA ALA A 328 15.56 2.51 1.48
C ALA A 328 17.04 2.29 1.15
N VAL A 329 17.39 2.18 -0.14
CA VAL A 329 18.78 2.08 -0.59
C VAL A 329 19.55 3.37 -0.24
N ALA A 330 18.93 4.54 -0.40
CA ALA A 330 19.55 5.81 -0.05
C ALA A 330 19.81 5.94 1.46
N VAL A 331 18.84 5.56 2.31
CA VAL A 331 19.02 5.54 3.77
C VAL A 331 20.13 4.58 4.20
N ALA A 332 20.14 3.36 3.64
CA ALA A 332 21.20 2.39 3.92
C ALA A 332 22.58 2.87 3.42
N GLY A 333 22.63 3.46 2.21
CA GLY A 333 23.83 4.05 1.64
C GLY A 333 24.42 5.17 2.49
N ARG A 334 23.56 5.99 3.10
CA ARG A 334 23.98 7.02 4.06
C ARG A 334 24.67 6.40 5.28
N ILE A 335 24.11 5.35 5.89
CA ILE A 335 24.72 4.64 7.03
C ILE A 335 26.09 4.05 6.65
N LEU A 336 26.27 3.61 5.40
CA LEU A 336 27.56 3.09 4.92
C LEU A 336 28.64 4.17 4.86
N VAL A 337 28.29 5.42 4.60
CA VAL A 337 29.22 6.56 4.47
C VAL A 337 29.53 7.17 5.85
N GLU A 338 28.63 7.13 6.81
CA GLU A 338 28.78 7.65 8.17
C GLU A 338 29.71 6.80 9.08
N ARG A 339 30.38 5.82 8.54
CA ARG A 339 31.22 4.84 9.26
C ARG A 339 32.61 5.37 9.66
#